data_be25934538109a3c9b23b04820e640f5
#
_entry.id   be25934538109a3c9b23b04820e640f5
#
_cell.length_a   1.000
_cell.length_b   1.000
_cell.length_c   1.000
_cell.angle_alpha   90.00
_cell.angle_beta   90.00
_cell.angle_gamma   90.00
#
_symmetry.space_group_name_H-M   'P 1'
#
loop_
_entity.id
_entity.type
_entity.pdbx_description
1 polymer ?
#
loop_
_entity_poly.entity_id
_entity_poly.type
_entity_poly.pdbx_seq_one_letter_code
_entity_poly.pdbx_strand_id
1 'polypeptide(L)'
;RWVPAFTKRPKRRVIQAPKFYFTDVGVVNHLSRRGRLEPGSELFGKAFENWLSHELHAYREYSGSELDIAYWRLPSGIEVDFLLTPAWVAIEAKAVAKATSEHLRGLRELAVDQRSVRRRILVCLEKRARRTDDGIEILPHAQFARALWRGEIT
;
A
#
# COMPACT_ATOMS: atom_id res chain seq x y z
N ARG A 1 -10.59 -10.36 -1.29
CA ARG A 1 -9.23 -10.91 -1.47
C ARG A 1 -8.48 -10.89 -0.15
N TRP A 2 -7.69 -11.91 0.11
CA TRP A 2 -6.86 -12.00 1.31
C TRP A 2 -5.42 -11.60 0.97
N VAL A 3 -4.85 -10.72 1.79
CA VAL A 3 -3.44 -10.32 1.71
C VAL A 3 -2.74 -10.88 2.96
N PRO A 4 -1.84 -11.87 2.80
CA PRO A 4 -1.15 -12.49 3.93
C PRO A 4 -0.14 -11.53 4.56
N ALA A 5 0.21 -11.81 5.81
CA ALA A 5 1.32 -11.13 6.45
C ALA A 5 2.65 -11.62 5.89
N PHE A 6 3.59 -10.70 5.68
CA PHE A 6 4.96 -11.03 5.34
C PHE A 6 5.71 -11.56 6.57
N THR A 7 6.12 -12.84 6.53
CA THR A 7 6.73 -13.54 7.67
C THR A 7 8.15 -14.05 7.39
N LYS A 8 8.68 -13.81 6.17
CA LYS A 8 10.01 -14.31 5.79
C LYS A 8 11.12 -13.56 6.55
N ARG A 9 11.82 -14.26 7.46
CA ARG A 9 12.97 -13.78 8.24
C ARG A 9 12.77 -12.42 8.93
N PRO A 10 11.70 -12.24 9.70
CA PRO A 10 11.51 -11.00 10.44
C PRO A 10 12.55 -10.90 11.57
N LYS A 11 13.16 -9.73 11.73
CA LYS A 11 14.02 -9.44 12.90
C LYS A 11 13.19 -9.21 14.16
N ARG A 12 11.94 -8.79 14.00
CA ARG A 12 10.98 -8.50 15.07
C ARG A 12 9.73 -9.34 14.87
N ARG A 13 9.01 -9.60 15.98
CA ARG A 13 7.70 -10.27 15.91
C ARG A 13 6.76 -9.44 15.03
N VAL A 14 6.04 -10.09 14.12
CA VAL A 14 5.04 -9.49 13.23
C VAL A 14 3.66 -10.08 13.49
N ILE A 15 2.61 -9.33 13.19
CA ILE A 15 1.23 -9.81 13.19
C ILE A 15 1.07 -10.74 11.98
N GLN A 16 0.37 -11.87 12.17
CA GLN A 16 0.22 -12.90 11.13
C GLN A 16 -1.18 -13.00 10.55
N ALA A 17 -2.19 -12.40 11.19
CA ALA A 17 -3.57 -12.44 10.70
C ALA A 17 -3.67 -11.74 9.33
N PRO A 18 -4.24 -12.38 8.30
CA PRO A 18 -4.32 -11.77 6.97
C PRO A 18 -5.26 -10.56 6.97
N LYS A 19 -4.96 -9.56 6.11
CA LYS A 19 -5.89 -8.47 5.78
C LYS A 19 -6.89 -8.95 4.72
N PHE A 20 -8.11 -8.43 4.79
CA PHE A 20 -9.15 -8.69 3.79
C PHE A 20 -9.49 -7.41 3.02
N TYR A 21 -9.47 -7.48 1.71
CA TYR A 21 -9.89 -6.39 0.82
C TYR A 21 -11.04 -6.86 -0.08
N PHE A 22 -12.01 -5.97 -0.29
CA PHE A 22 -13.09 -6.21 -1.23
C PHE A 22 -12.60 -6.00 -2.67
N THR A 23 -13.20 -6.72 -3.61
CA THR A 23 -12.89 -6.53 -5.04
C THR A 23 -13.42 -5.18 -5.53
N ASP A 24 -14.55 -4.73 -5.01
CA ASP A 24 -15.18 -3.47 -5.37
C ASP A 24 -15.69 -2.73 -4.12
N VAL A 25 -15.16 -1.54 -3.89
CA VAL A 25 -15.56 -0.67 -2.77
C VAL A 25 -16.98 -0.12 -2.96
N GLY A 26 -17.43 0.08 -4.20
CA GLY A 26 -18.79 0.52 -4.51
C GLY A 26 -19.83 -0.48 -4.02
N VAL A 27 -19.59 -1.77 -4.19
CA VAL A 27 -20.44 -2.85 -3.67
C VAL A 27 -20.51 -2.77 -2.14
N VAL A 28 -19.37 -2.61 -1.47
CA VAL A 28 -19.34 -2.48 -0.01
C VAL A 28 -20.17 -1.29 0.47
N ASN A 29 -19.97 -0.13 -0.15
CA ASN A 29 -20.70 1.08 0.21
C ASN A 29 -22.20 0.93 -0.01
N HIS A 30 -22.60 0.32 -1.13
CA HIS A 30 -24.01 0.05 -1.44
C HIS A 30 -24.65 -0.88 -0.40
N LEU A 31 -24.03 -2.05 -0.15
CA LEU A 31 -24.54 -3.02 0.83
C LEU A 31 -24.59 -2.48 2.27
N SER A 32 -23.61 -1.64 2.62
CA SER A 32 -23.55 -0.98 3.93
C SER A 32 -24.43 0.26 4.02
N ARG A 33 -25.20 0.57 2.97
CA ARG A 33 -26.06 1.77 2.86
C ARG A 33 -25.31 3.06 3.18
N ARG A 34 -24.01 3.12 2.83
CA ARG A 34 -23.17 4.29 3.00
C ARG A 34 -23.45 5.27 1.85
N GLY A 35 -23.57 6.54 2.19
CA GLY A 35 -23.64 7.60 1.20
C GLY A 35 -22.27 7.86 0.54
N ARG A 36 -22.11 9.06 0.00
CA ARG A 36 -20.83 9.51 -0.56
C ARG A 36 -19.76 9.51 0.51
N LEU A 37 -18.60 8.93 0.19
CA LEU A 37 -17.43 8.95 1.07
C LEU A 37 -16.78 10.34 1.04
N GLU A 38 -16.72 10.98 2.20
CA GLU A 38 -16.12 12.30 2.31
C GLU A 38 -14.58 12.21 2.36
N PRO A 39 -13.87 13.00 1.52
CA PRO A 39 -12.40 13.10 1.60
C PRO A 39 -11.93 13.46 3.02
N GLY A 40 -10.89 12.77 3.50
CA GLY A 40 -10.37 12.96 4.85
C GLY A 40 -11.07 12.11 5.93
N SER A 41 -12.18 11.44 5.61
CA SER A 41 -12.79 10.49 6.55
C SER A 41 -12.01 9.18 6.62
N GLU A 42 -12.15 8.45 7.74
CA GLU A 42 -11.57 7.11 7.89
C GLU A 42 -12.07 6.13 6.81
N LEU A 43 -13.36 6.21 6.47
CA LEU A 43 -13.95 5.38 5.42
C LEU A 43 -13.36 5.67 4.04
N PHE A 44 -13.07 6.93 3.74
CA PHE A 44 -12.39 7.30 2.50
C PHE A 44 -10.96 6.77 2.47
N GLY A 45 -10.23 6.82 3.60
CA GLY A 45 -8.91 6.22 3.75
C GLY A 45 -8.92 4.71 3.48
N LYS A 46 -9.85 3.98 4.09
CA LYS A 46 -10.05 2.53 3.85
C LYS A 46 -10.41 2.21 2.40
N ALA A 47 -11.26 3.05 1.78
CA ALA A 47 -11.60 2.90 0.37
C ALA A 47 -10.40 3.12 -0.55
N PHE A 48 -9.54 4.07 -0.22
CA PHE A 48 -8.30 4.36 -0.96
C PHE A 48 -7.30 3.21 -0.86
N GLU A 49 -7.09 2.66 0.33
CA GLU A 49 -6.24 1.46 0.52
C GLU A 49 -6.81 0.25 -0.24
N ASN A 50 -8.14 0.05 -0.20
CA ASN A 50 -8.80 -1.03 -0.94
C ASN A 50 -8.67 -0.84 -2.46
N TRP A 51 -8.78 0.40 -2.97
CA TRP A 51 -8.54 0.71 -4.37
C TRP A 51 -7.11 0.33 -4.78
N LEU A 52 -6.12 0.69 -3.98
CA LEU A 52 -4.72 0.34 -4.26
C LEU A 52 -4.51 -1.19 -4.27
N SER A 53 -5.12 -1.90 -3.32
CA SER A 53 -5.14 -3.37 -3.33
C SER A 53 -5.72 -3.93 -4.62
N HIS A 54 -6.83 -3.34 -5.12
CA HIS A 54 -7.45 -3.74 -6.39
C HIS A 54 -6.49 -3.55 -7.57
N GLU A 55 -5.85 -2.39 -7.69
CA GLU A 55 -4.89 -2.10 -8.76
C GLU A 55 -3.72 -3.08 -8.78
N LEU A 56 -3.13 -3.38 -7.61
CA LEU A 56 -2.01 -4.32 -7.49
C LEU A 56 -2.41 -5.75 -7.90
N HIS A 57 -3.56 -6.22 -7.47
CA HIS A 57 -4.05 -7.54 -7.84
C HIS A 57 -4.44 -7.63 -9.32
N ALA A 58 -5.12 -6.59 -9.84
CA ALA A 58 -5.48 -6.53 -11.25
C ALA A 58 -4.20 -6.54 -12.12
N TYR A 59 -3.22 -5.72 -11.79
CA TYR A 59 -1.94 -5.70 -12.48
C TYR A 59 -1.29 -7.09 -12.49
N ARG A 60 -1.17 -7.75 -11.32
CA ARG A 60 -0.60 -9.09 -11.23
C ARG A 60 -1.30 -10.10 -12.14
N GLU A 61 -2.63 -10.09 -12.13
CA GLU A 61 -3.43 -11.05 -12.90
C GLU A 61 -3.40 -10.78 -14.42
N TYR A 62 -3.49 -9.51 -14.82
CA TYR A 62 -3.52 -9.16 -16.25
C TYR A 62 -2.14 -9.12 -16.91
N SER A 63 -1.07 -8.80 -16.16
CA SER A 63 0.30 -8.82 -16.69
C SER A 63 0.94 -10.21 -16.68
N GLY A 64 0.30 -11.19 -16.02
CA GLY A 64 0.92 -12.50 -15.79
C GLY A 64 2.11 -12.46 -14.84
N SER A 65 2.24 -11.40 -14.04
CA SER A 65 3.36 -11.24 -13.12
C SER A 65 3.27 -12.18 -11.92
N GLU A 66 4.37 -12.84 -11.58
CA GLU A 66 4.49 -13.74 -10.42
C GLU A 66 4.73 -12.98 -9.11
N LEU A 67 4.08 -11.83 -8.94
CA LEU A 67 4.21 -11.03 -7.72
C LEU A 67 3.45 -11.64 -6.55
N ASP A 68 4.15 -11.85 -5.44
CA ASP A 68 3.53 -12.05 -4.14
C ASP A 68 3.16 -10.68 -3.56
N ILE A 69 1.92 -10.53 -3.12
CA ILE A 69 1.43 -9.34 -2.44
C ILE A 69 1.19 -9.72 -0.98
N ALA A 70 1.94 -9.10 -0.07
CA ALA A 70 1.82 -9.29 1.37
C ALA A 70 1.75 -7.93 2.07
N TYR A 71 1.37 -7.89 3.34
CA TYR A 71 1.50 -6.70 4.18
C TYR A 71 2.51 -6.97 5.31
N TRP A 72 2.99 -5.93 5.97
CA TRP A 72 3.85 -6.06 7.13
C TRP A 72 3.32 -5.22 8.29
N ARG A 73 3.27 -5.79 9.51
CA ARG A 73 2.77 -5.10 10.70
C ARG A 73 3.45 -5.59 11.97
N LEU A 74 3.87 -4.63 12.81
CA LEU A 74 4.37 -4.89 14.16
C LEU A 74 3.22 -4.91 15.18
N PRO A 75 3.39 -5.57 16.33
CA PRO A 75 2.44 -5.51 17.46
C PRO A 75 2.19 -4.09 17.96
N SER A 76 3.13 -3.17 17.76
CA SER A 76 2.98 -1.74 18.09
C SER A 76 1.99 -0.98 17.19
N GLY A 77 1.43 -1.63 16.16
CA GLY A 77 0.52 -1.03 15.19
C GLY A 77 1.20 -0.36 14.00
N ILE A 78 2.53 -0.28 13.98
CA ILE A 78 3.27 0.22 12.80
C ILE A 78 3.14 -0.80 11.68
N GLU A 79 2.72 -0.35 10.51
CA GLU A 79 2.47 -1.22 9.36
C GLU A 79 2.95 -0.61 8.04
N VAL A 80 3.06 -1.49 7.03
CA VAL A 80 3.16 -1.17 5.61
C VAL A 80 2.09 -1.98 4.88
N ASP A 81 1.25 -1.30 4.11
CA ASP A 81 0.05 -1.90 3.54
C ASP A 81 0.35 -2.97 2.51
N PHE A 82 1.38 -2.79 1.67
CA PHE A 82 1.76 -3.76 0.65
C PHE A 82 3.26 -3.90 0.53
N LEU A 83 3.73 -5.14 0.49
CA LEU A 83 5.09 -5.53 0.15
C LEU A 83 5.04 -6.48 -1.03
N LEU A 84 5.63 -6.07 -2.15
CA LEU A 84 5.66 -6.84 -3.38
C LEU A 84 6.99 -7.60 -3.48
N THR A 85 6.93 -8.93 -3.60
CA THR A 85 8.11 -9.78 -3.81
C THR A 85 7.95 -10.59 -5.10
N PRO A 86 9.02 -10.90 -5.84
CA PRO A 86 10.44 -10.68 -5.52
C PRO A 86 10.97 -9.27 -5.84
N ALA A 87 10.14 -8.33 -6.30
CA ALA A 87 10.56 -6.97 -6.64
C ALA A 87 11.06 -6.16 -5.44
N TRP A 88 10.68 -6.54 -4.20
CA TRP A 88 11.04 -5.89 -2.94
C TRP A 88 10.65 -4.41 -2.89
N VAL A 89 9.41 -4.14 -3.32
CA VAL A 89 8.79 -2.81 -3.28
C VAL A 89 7.82 -2.73 -2.12
N ALA A 90 8.04 -1.78 -1.22
CA ALA A 90 7.15 -1.47 -0.11
C ALA A 90 6.25 -0.28 -0.45
N ILE A 91 4.95 -0.43 -0.25
CA ILE A 91 3.95 0.58 -0.63
C ILE A 91 3.03 0.85 0.55
N GLU A 92 2.87 2.13 0.86
CA GLU A 92 1.93 2.65 1.85
C GLU A 92 0.86 3.49 1.16
N ALA A 93 -0.40 3.35 1.56
CA ALA A 93 -1.53 4.11 1.04
C ALA A 93 -2.01 5.15 2.06
N LYS A 94 -1.99 6.42 1.71
CA LYS A 94 -2.53 7.49 2.57
C LYS A 94 -3.38 8.46 1.75
N ALA A 95 -4.68 8.51 2.06
CA ALA A 95 -5.62 9.40 1.40
C ALA A 95 -5.48 10.86 1.87
N VAL A 96 -4.27 11.41 1.77
CA VAL A 96 -3.93 12.76 2.23
C VAL A 96 -3.41 13.61 1.09
N ALA A 97 -3.80 14.91 1.09
CA ALA A 97 -3.35 15.89 0.11
C ALA A 97 -1.90 16.38 0.36
N LYS A 98 -1.34 16.11 1.55
CA LYS A 98 0.05 16.43 1.89
C LYS A 98 0.60 15.35 2.83
N ALA A 99 1.60 14.64 2.37
CA ALA A 99 2.30 13.63 3.15
C ALA A 99 3.23 14.28 4.19
N THR A 100 3.23 13.73 5.40
CA THR A 100 4.09 14.13 6.52
C THR A 100 5.08 13.02 6.85
N SER A 101 6.06 13.31 7.71
CA SER A 101 7.06 12.32 8.16
C SER A 101 6.41 11.13 8.90
N GLU A 102 5.30 11.37 9.59
CA GLU A 102 4.56 10.32 10.30
C GLU A 102 3.97 9.29 9.34
N HIS A 103 3.45 9.72 8.20
CA HIS A 103 2.92 8.82 7.16
C HIS A 103 4.01 7.92 6.54
N LEU A 104 5.28 8.24 6.72
CA LEU A 104 6.42 7.48 6.19
C LEU A 104 7.04 6.52 7.22
N ARG A 105 6.54 6.54 8.46
CA ARG A 105 7.12 5.79 9.57
C ARG A 105 7.16 4.29 9.29
N GLY A 106 6.06 3.71 8.79
CA GLY A 106 5.98 2.29 8.45
C GLY A 106 7.04 1.87 7.44
N LEU A 107 7.21 2.65 6.36
CA LEU A 107 8.20 2.40 5.31
C LEU A 107 9.65 2.48 5.83
N ARG A 108 9.93 3.37 6.78
CA ARG A 108 11.23 3.49 7.41
C ARG A 108 11.53 2.32 8.33
N GLU A 109 10.57 1.95 9.17
CA GLU A 109 10.68 0.82 10.10
C GLU A 109 10.83 -0.52 9.36
N LEU A 110 10.09 -0.72 8.28
CA LEU A 110 10.24 -1.91 7.45
C LEU A 110 11.63 -2.02 6.84
N ALA A 111 12.20 -0.91 6.35
CA ALA A 111 13.54 -0.92 5.75
C ALA A 111 14.65 -1.30 6.76
N VAL A 112 14.47 -0.99 8.04
CA VAL A 112 15.37 -1.44 9.12
C VAL A 112 15.23 -2.95 9.36
N ASP A 113 13.98 -3.45 9.31
CA ASP A 113 13.64 -4.85 9.57
C ASP A 113 13.98 -5.76 8.36
N GLN A 114 13.74 -5.27 7.15
CA GLN A 114 13.91 -5.99 5.88
C GLN A 114 14.85 -5.22 4.94
N ARG A 115 16.14 -5.51 5.04
CA ARG A 115 17.18 -4.87 4.21
C ARG A 115 17.08 -5.19 2.71
N SER A 116 16.27 -6.19 2.35
CA SER A 116 15.99 -6.54 0.96
C SER A 116 15.07 -5.54 0.26
N VAL A 117 14.34 -4.70 1.01
CA VAL A 117 13.48 -3.67 0.44
C VAL A 117 14.33 -2.67 -0.35
N ARG A 118 14.10 -2.59 -1.64
CA ARG A 118 14.86 -1.76 -2.59
C ARG A 118 14.16 -0.43 -2.87
N ARG A 119 12.83 -0.43 -2.85
CA ARG A 119 12.00 0.71 -3.22
C ARG A 119 10.90 0.92 -2.20
N ARG A 120 10.68 2.17 -1.80
CA ARG A 120 9.67 2.55 -0.82
C ARG A 120 8.81 3.65 -1.41
N ILE A 121 7.50 3.41 -1.48
CA ILE A 121 6.56 4.30 -2.16
C ILE A 121 5.42 4.63 -1.19
N LEU A 122 5.12 5.92 -1.02
CA LEU A 122 3.88 6.40 -0.46
C LEU A 122 2.95 6.82 -1.60
N VAL A 123 1.79 6.19 -1.72
CA VAL A 123 0.74 6.58 -2.68
C VAL A 123 -0.26 7.48 -1.96
N CYS A 124 -0.51 8.67 -2.51
CA CYS A 124 -1.34 9.67 -1.83
C CYS A 124 -2.14 10.56 -2.82
N LEU A 125 -2.80 11.60 -2.30
CA LEU A 125 -3.57 12.58 -3.08
C LEU A 125 -2.78 13.88 -3.36
N GLU A 126 -1.46 13.90 -3.18
CA GLU A 126 -0.63 15.02 -3.61
C GLU A 126 -0.75 15.23 -5.13
N LYS A 127 -0.56 16.47 -5.58
CA LYS A 127 -0.68 16.80 -7.00
C LYS A 127 0.61 16.50 -7.80
N ARG A 128 1.76 16.46 -7.14
CA ARG A 128 3.08 16.28 -7.76
C ARG A 128 3.87 15.20 -7.05
N ALA A 129 4.56 14.38 -7.82
CA ALA A 129 5.51 13.43 -7.27
C ALA A 129 6.72 14.15 -6.69
N ARG A 130 7.26 13.58 -5.62
CA ARG A 130 8.51 14.02 -4.99
C ARG A 130 9.21 12.85 -4.32
N ARG A 131 10.44 13.06 -3.93
CA ARG A 131 11.25 12.08 -3.18
C ARG A 131 11.76 12.73 -1.90
N THR A 132 11.81 11.97 -0.83
CA THR A 132 12.43 12.40 0.44
C THR A 132 13.93 12.21 0.39
N ASP A 133 14.66 12.87 1.31
CA ASP A 133 16.12 12.77 1.41
C ASP A 133 16.59 11.32 1.70
N ASP A 134 15.77 10.54 2.41
CA ASP A 134 16.01 9.12 2.68
C ASP A 134 15.49 8.19 1.56
N GLY A 135 15.10 8.75 0.41
CA GLY A 135 14.82 8.02 -0.82
C GLY A 135 13.41 7.42 -0.94
N ILE A 136 12.44 7.79 -0.08
CA ILE A 136 11.04 7.38 -0.22
C ILE A 136 10.39 8.20 -1.34
N GLU A 137 9.75 7.52 -2.28
CA GLU A 137 8.98 8.15 -3.35
C GLU A 137 7.57 8.47 -2.85
N ILE A 138 7.13 9.70 -3.02
CA ILE A 138 5.76 10.13 -2.74
C ILE A 138 5.09 10.36 -4.08
N LEU A 139 4.15 9.48 -4.42
CA LEU A 139 3.51 9.45 -5.73
C LEU A 139 2.02 9.79 -5.62
N PRO A 140 1.53 10.72 -6.47
CA PRO A 140 0.09 10.86 -6.70
C PRO A 140 -0.50 9.53 -7.18
N HIS A 141 -1.68 9.16 -6.67
CA HIS A 141 -2.34 7.89 -7.00
C HIS A 141 -2.47 7.64 -8.50
N ALA A 142 -2.85 8.67 -9.28
CA ALA A 142 -2.98 8.54 -10.73
C ALA A 142 -1.63 8.32 -11.43
N GLN A 143 -0.54 8.89 -10.90
CA GLN A 143 0.81 8.66 -11.44
C GLN A 143 1.30 7.26 -11.06
N PHE A 144 1.06 6.83 -9.83
CA PHE A 144 1.36 5.47 -9.40
C PHE A 144 0.65 4.43 -10.27
N ALA A 145 -0.68 4.57 -10.48
CA ALA A 145 -1.44 3.64 -11.33
C ALA A 145 -0.86 3.54 -12.74
N ARG A 146 -0.56 4.68 -13.38
CA ARG A 146 0.07 4.68 -14.72
C ARG A 146 1.42 3.99 -14.74
N ALA A 147 2.28 4.24 -13.74
CA ALA A 147 3.60 3.62 -13.62
C ALA A 147 3.48 2.10 -13.37
N LEU A 148 2.51 1.67 -12.54
CA LEU A 148 2.22 0.27 -12.29
C LEU A 148 1.87 -0.46 -13.59
N TRP A 149 0.89 0.08 -14.35
CA TRP A 149 0.44 -0.52 -15.61
C TRP A 149 1.46 -0.49 -16.75
N ARG A 150 2.52 0.30 -16.61
CA ARG A 150 3.69 0.27 -17.52
C ARG A 150 4.79 -0.69 -17.07
N GLY A 151 4.63 -1.36 -15.93
CA GLY A 151 5.67 -2.21 -15.34
C GLY A 151 6.85 -1.45 -14.74
N GLU A 152 6.67 -0.15 -14.45
CA GLU A 152 7.74 0.71 -13.92
C GLU A 152 7.86 0.63 -12.38
N ILE A 153 6.91 -0.04 -11.71
CA ILE A 153 6.89 -0.20 -10.25
C ILE A 153 7.61 -1.47 -9.80
N THR A 154 7.51 -2.54 -10.58
CA THR A 154 7.96 -3.90 -10.22
C THR A 154 9.09 -4.37 -11.09
#